data_039f06c141d6f3309e1bf3880e566c53
#
_entry.id   039f06c141d6f3309e1bf3880e566c53
#
_cell.length_a   1.000
_cell.length_b   1.000
_cell.length_c   1.000
_cell.angle_alpha   90.00
_cell.angle_beta   90.00
_cell.angle_gamma   90.00
#
_symmetry.space_group_name_H-M   'P 1'
#
loop_
_entity.id
_entity.type
_entity.pdbx_description
1 polymer ?
#
loop_
_entity_poly.entity_id
_entity_poly.type
_entity_poly.pdbx_seq_one_letter_code
_entity_poly.pdbx_strand_id
1 'polypeptide(L)' 'MQEQHKKQPEISIIVPVYKTERFLSACISSILAQTFTDFELILVDDGSPDNCPALCDAAAEKDSRVRVIHKING' A
#
# COMPACT_ATOMS: atom_id res chain seq x y z
N MET A 1 -25.02 -9.19 -13.21
CA MET A 1 -24.65 -8.74 -13.04
C MET A 1 -24.18 -8.13 -12.84
N GLN A 2 -23.96 -8.05 -12.55
CA GLN A 2 -23.61 -7.42 -12.31
C GLN A 2 -22.80 -6.87 -12.10
N GLU A 3 -22.53 -6.67 -11.95
CA GLU A 3 -21.85 -6.08 -11.87
C GLU A 3 -21.14 -5.67 -11.42
N GLN A 4 -20.97 -5.74 -11.25
CA GLN A 4 -20.37 -5.24 -10.94
C GLN A 4 -19.66 -4.52 -10.64
N HIS A 5 -19.75 -4.43 -10.45
CA HIS A 5 -19.04 -3.59 -10.12
C HIS A 5 -18.67 -3.37 -8.93
N LYS A 6 -18.28 -3.80 -8.46
CA LYS A 6 -18.06 -3.45 -7.39
C LYS A 6 -16.97 -2.77 -7.06
N LYS A 7 -16.85 -2.43 -6.63
CA LYS A 7 -16.06 -1.40 -6.56
C LYS A 7 -15.37 -1.27 -5.29
N GLN A 8 -15.93 -1.71 -4.22
CA GLN A 8 -15.29 -1.67 -2.90
C GLN A 8 -14.58 -2.98 -2.65
N PRO A 9 -13.27 -2.97 -2.35
CA PRO A 9 -12.60 -4.20 -1.98
C PRO A 9 -13.16 -4.75 -0.68
N GLU A 10 -13.00 -6.03 -0.49
CA GLU A 10 -13.54 -6.69 0.70
C GLU A 10 -12.75 -6.31 1.95
N ILE A 11 -11.44 -6.12 1.81
CA ILE A 11 -10.56 -5.86 2.94
C ILE A 11 -9.65 -4.69 2.60
N SER A 12 -9.46 -3.80 3.56
CA SER A 12 -8.45 -2.76 3.47
C SER A 12 -7.32 -3.08 4.43
N ILE A 13 -6.12 -3.20 3.90
CA ILE A 13 -4.93 -3.44 4.72
C ILE A 13 -4.19 -2.13 4.86
N ILE A 14 -4.04 -1.66 6.08
CA ILE A 14 -3.41 -0.37 6.34
C ILE A 14 -2.04 -0.60 6.96
N VAL A 15 -1.01 -0.08 6.32
CA VAL A 15 0.37 -0.24 6.79
C VAL A 15 0.96 1.13 7.06
N PRO A 16 1.27 1.44 8.31
CA PRO A 16 1.97 2.69 8.62
C PRO A 16 3.43 2.57 8.21
N VAL A 17 3.96 3.62 7.60
CA VAL A 17 5.30 3.62 7.05
C VAL A 17 6.09 4.79 7.65
N TYR A 18 7.15 4.46 8.39
CA TYR A 18 8.05 5.46 8.92
C TYR A 18 9.40 4.81 9.23
N LYS A 19 10.43 5.24 8.52
CA LYS A 19 11.79 4.75 8.73
C LYS A 19 11.91 3.23 8.59
N THR A 20 11.19 2.67 7.63
CA THR A 20 11.16 1.23 7.41
C THR A 20 11.72 0.85 6.04
N GLU A 21 12.55 1.70 5.48
CA GLU A 21 13.06 1.52 4.11
C GLU A 21 13.65 0.13 3.90
N ARG A 22 14.37 -0.39 4.89
CA ARG A 22 15.06 -1.67 4.75
C ARG A 22 14.10 -2.86 4.61
N PHE A 23 12.89 -2.72 5.10
CA PHE A 23 11.93 -3.83 5.13
C PHE A 23 10.71 -3.59 4.25
N LEU A 24 10.53 -2.37 3.78
CA LEU A 24 9.27 -1.98 3.15
C LEU A 24 8.98 -2.78 1.88
N SER A 25 9.96 -2.92 1.01
CA SER A 25 9.74 -3.63 -0.26
C SER A 25 9.33 -5.08 -0.01
N ALA A 26 10.01 -5.75 0.94
CA ALA A 26 9.66 -7.14 1.25
C ALA A 26 8.27 -7.23 1.86
N CYS A 27 7.92 -6.27 2.70
CA CYS A 27 6.59 -6.23 3.32
C CYS A 27 5.51 -6.09 2.25
N ILE A 28 5.68 -5.14 1.35
CA ILE A 28 4.72 -4.91 0.28
C ILE A 28 4.59 -6.15 -0.60
N SER A 29 5.73 -6.73 -1.00
CA SER A 29 5.72 -7.91 -1.84
C SER A 29 5.00 -9.06 -1.19
N SER A 30 5.20 -9.27 0.11
CA SER A 30 4.53 -10.34 0.83
C SER A 30 3.02 -10.16 0.82
N ILE A 31 2.56 -8.93 1.03
CA ILE A 31 1.13 -8.66 1.07
C ILE A 31 0.52 -8.87 -0.31
N LEU A 32 1.17 -8.38 -1.34
CA LEU A 32 0.62 -8.47 -2.70
C LEU A 32 0.66 -9.90 -3.25
N ALA A 33 1.49 -10.76 -2.67
CA ALA A 33 1.62 -12.14 -3.14
C ALA A 33 0.61 -13.09 -2.50
N GLN A 34 -0.26 -12.60 -1.63
CA GLN A 34 -1.24 -13.46 -0.97
C GLN A 34 -2.24 -14.04 -1.96
N THR A 35 -2.76 -15.21 -1.63
CA THR A 35 -3.76 -15.85 -2.50
C THR A 35 -5.07 -15.08 -2.55
N PHE A 36 -5.45 -14.47 -1.44
CA PHE A 36 -6.64 -13.64 -1.43
C PHE A 36 -6.31 -12.31 -2.11
N THR A 37 -7.05 -11.97 -3.16
CA THR A 37 -6.70 -10.81 -3.97
C THR A 37 -7.71 -9.66 -3.89
N ASP A 38 -8.82 -9.85 -3.21
CA ASP A 38 -9.86 -8.81 -3.14
C ASP A 38 -9.60 -7.89 -1.96
N PHE A 39 -8.52 -7.11 -2.06
CA PHE A 39 -8.15 -6.17 -1.01
C PHE A 39 -7.53 -4.94 -1.62
N GLU A 40 -7.50 -3.87 -0.83
CA GLU A 40 -6.66 -2.71 -1.15
C GLU A 40 -5.59 -2.58 -0.07
N LEU A 41 -4.42 -2.14 -0.50
CA LEU A 41 -3.30 -1.90 0.42
C LEU A 41 -3.09 -0.41 0.51
N ILE A 42 -3.23 0.14 1.71
CA ILE A 42 -3.07 1.56 1.95
C ILE A 42 -1.78 1.77 2.74
N LEU A 43 -0.81 2.38 2.08
CA LEU A 43 0.47 2.69 2.71
C LEU A 43 0.38 4.12 3.23
N VAL A 44 0.45 4.28 4.53
CA VAL A 44 0.38 5.60 5.15
C VAL A 44 1.80 6.05 5.47
N ASP A 45 2.35 6.90 4.62
CA ASP A 45 3.69 7.44 4.80
C ASP A 45 3.61 8.62 5.77
N ASP A 46 4.16 8.43 6.95
CA ASP A 46 4.08 9.41 8.02
C ASP A 46 5.28 10.36 7.99
N GLY A 47 5.55 10.92 6.82
CA GLY A 47 6.64 11.88 6.68
C GLY A 47 8.00 11.25 6.86
N SER A 48 8.19 10.03 6.35
CA SER A 48 9.45 9.32 6.53
C SER A 48 10.59 10.07 5.84
N PRO A 49 11.73 10.25 6.53
CA PRO A 49 12.88 10.98 5.96
C PRO A 49 13.75 10.15 5.03
N ASP A 50 13.49 8.84 4.95
CA ASP A 50 14.27 7.94 4.09
C ASP A 50 13.59 7.79 2.73
N ASN A 51 13.85 6.69 2.02
CA ASN A 51 13.28 6.46 0.71
C ASN A 51 11.88 5.87 0.74
N CYS A 52 11.27 5.72 1.90
CA CYS A 52 9.93 5.15 1.98
C CYS A 52 8.91 5.84 1.09
N PRO A 53 8.87 7.19 1.03
CA PRO A 53 7.88 7.83 0.16
C PRO A 53 8.02 7.39 -1.29
N ALA A 54 9.24 7.32 -1.81
CA ALA A 54 9.47 6.91 -3.19
C ALA A 54 9.11 5.45 -3.40
N LEU A 55 9.42 4.60 -2.42
CA LEU A 55 9.09 3.18 -2.51
C LEU A 55 7.58 2.96 -2.52
N CYS A 56 6.86 3.71 -1.71
CA CYS A 56 5.40 3.64 -1.68
C CYS A 56 4.82 4.02 -3.04
N ASP A 57 5.28 5.13 -3.61
CA ASP A 57 4.78 5.61 -4.88
C ASP A 57 5.08 4.61 -6.00
N ALA A 58 6.26 4.01 -5.97
CA ALA A 58 6.61 3.01 -6.96
C ALA A 58 5.69 1.79 -6.89
N ALA A 59 5.34 1.37 -5.67
CA ALA A 59 4.44 0.24 -5.50
C ALA A 59 3.06 0.57 -6.05
N ALA A 60 2.58 1.78 -5.83
CA ALA A 60 1.26 2.19 -6.32
C ALA A 60 1.22 2.24 -7.83
N GLU A 61 2.35 2.58 -8.46
CA GLU A 61 2.41 2.57 -9.92
C GLU A 61 2.34 1.16 -10.50
N LYS A 62 2.89 0.20 -9.79
CA LYS A 62 2.97 -1.17 -10.28
C LYS A 62 1.72 -1.98 -10.03
N ASP A 63 0.95 -1.63 -9.02
CA ASP A 63 -0.20 -2.46 -8.63
C ASP A 63 -1.37 -1.55 -8.24
N SER A 64 -2.47 -1.68 -8.96
CA SER A 64 -3.62 -0.81 -8.75
C SER A 64 -4.30 -1.02 -7.41
N ARG A 65 -3.97 -2.10 -6.70
CA ARG A 65 -4.53 -2.32 -5.37
C ARG A 65 -3.86 -1.47 -4.31
N VAL A 66 -2.72 -0.85 -4.65
CA VAL A 66 -1.93 -0.06 -3.70
C VAL A 66 -2.32 1.40 -3.77
N ARG A 67 -2.60 1.97 -2.62
CA ARG A 67 -2.87 3.40 -2.49
C ARG A 67 -1.89 3.96 -1.46
N VAL A 68 -1.50 5.20 -1.65
CA VAL A 68 -0.53 5.84 -0.78
C VAL A 68 -1.09 7.13 -0.23
N ILE A 69 -0.92 7.32 1.07
CA ILE A 69 -1.27 8.57 1.73
C ILE A 69 0.01 9.12 2.31
N HIS A 70 0.42 10.29 1.83
CA HIS A 70 1.58 10.99 2.40
C HIS A 70 1.08 12.03 3.39
N LYS A 71 1.64 12.00 4.58
CA LYS A 71 1.25 13.00 5.58
C LYS A 71 2.49 13.51 6.28
N ILE A 72 2.35 14.68 6.86
CA ILE A 72 3.44 15.29 7.60
C ILE A 72 3.62 14.53 8.90
N ASN A 73 4.89 14.23 9.23
CA ASN A 73 5.20 13.56 10.49
C ASN A 73 4.77 14.46 11.65
N GLY A 74 4.05 13.87 12.56
CA GLY A 74 3.60 14.70 13.66
C GLY A 74 3.25 13.90 14.91
#